data_b1f9e06ec7ec1aae72374dd43363793f
#
_entry.id   b1f9e06ec7ec1aae72374dd43363793f
#
_cell.length_a   1.000
_cell.length_b   1.000
_cell.length_c   1.000
_cell.angle_alpha   90.00
_cell.angle_beta   90.00
_cell.angle_gamma   90.00
#
_symmetry.space_group_name_H-M   'P 1'
#
loop_
_entity.id
_entity.type
_entity.pdbx_description
1 polymer ?
#
loop_
_entity_poly.entity_id
_entity_poly.type
_entity_poly.pdbx_seq_one_letter_code
_entity_poly.pdbx_strand_id
1 'polypeptide(L)'
;MDRTEPARRARRFGPARAASVALFALLLVSGPALAACSSSHATAPAGGATAAMPAINDDMPMAGASVAWTGRPDYVRANAATEEAYAFAIQHPQIVQWMPCYCGCEAMGHGSNLDCYFKHGQPGDKPIFEEHASFCEICVDITLKTKQLDAQGKSLREIRQIIDQTFGGSAPGTTTAQPPV
;
A
#
# COMPACT_ATOMS: atom_id res chain seq x y z
N MET A 1 32.03 -9.00 -50.52
CA MET A 1 31.77 -9.99 -49.48
C MET A 1 32.86 -9.82 -48.46
N ASP A 2 32.65 -9.00 -47.48
CA ASP A 2 33.61 -8.83 -46.37
C ASP A 2 32.81 -8.59 -45.10
N ARG A 3 32.92 -9.54 -44.16
CA ARG A 3 32.26 -9.54 -42.88
C ARG A 3 33.26 -9.04 -41.83
N THR A 4 33.19 -7.78 -41.46
CA THR A 4 33.95 -7.27 -40.34
C THR A 4 33.09 -7.29 -39.09
N GLU A 5 33.41 -8.22 -38.23
CA GLU A 5 32.88 -8.41 -36.88
C GLU A 5 33.52 -7.39 -35.91
N PRO A 6 32.78 -6.58 -35.14
CA PRO A 6 33.41 -5.71 -34.13
C PRO A 6 33.64 -6.44 -32.83
N ALA A 7 34.89 -6.34 -32.40
CA ALA A 7 35.47 -6.89 -31.17
C ALA A 7 34.70 -6.60 -29.87
N ARG A 8 34.46 -7.66 -29.09
CA ARG A 8 33.99 -7.64 -27.70
C ARG A 8 35.05 -6.97 -26.80
N ARG A 9 34.74 -5.81 -26.28
CA ARG A 9 35.52 -5.13 -25.23
C ARG A 9 35.27 -5.81 -23.89
N ALA A 10 36.25 -6.59 -23.44
CA ALA A 10 36.27 -7.14 -22.08
C ALA A 10 36.43 -6.01 -21.05
N ARG A 11 35.44 -5.88 -20.16
CA ARG A 11 35.53 -5.02 -18.99
C ARG A 11 36.33 -5.75 -17.91
N ARG A 12 37.52 -5.21 -17.62
CA ARG A 12 38.39 -5.65 -16.52
C ARG A 12 37.74 -5.29 -15.18
N PHE A 13 37.48 -6.29 -14.37
CA PHE A 13 37.17 -6.14 -12.96
C PHE A 13 38.43 -5.76 -12.20
N GLY A 14 38.44 -4.62 -11.55
CA GLY A 14 39.48 -4.20 -10.63
C GLY A 14 39.29 -4.84 -9.23
N PRO A 15 40.39 -5.05 -8.48
CA PRO A 15 40.35 -5.81 -7.24
C PRO A 15 39.73 -5.03 -6.07
N ALA A 16 38.99 -5.78 -5.25
CA ALA A 16 38.42 -5.35 -3.97
C ALA A 16 39.52 -4.80 -3.02
N ARG A 17 39.26 -3.65 -2.43
CA ARG A 17 40.00 -3.15 -1.28
C ARG A 17 39.27 -3.54 0.00
N ALA A 18 39.85 -4.49 0.71
CA ALA A 18 39.57 -4.78 2.09
C ALA A 18 40.35 -3.79 2.97
N ALA A 19 39.73 -3.16 3.93
CA ALA A 19 40.27 -2.53 5.13
C ALA A 19 39.08 -1.95 5.90
N SER A 20 38.89 -1.98 7.18
CA SER A 20 39.69 -2.29 8.34
C SER A 20 38.71 -2.49 9.51
N VAL A 21 38.95 -3.49 10.28
CA VAL A 21 38.33 -3.72 11.59
C VAL A 21 38.85 -2.65 12.55
N ALA A 22 38.00 -1.81 13.11
CA ALA A 22 38.31 -0.98 14.26
C ALA A 22 37.54 -1.51 15.46
N LEU A 23 38.32 -2.15 16.32
CA LEU A 23 38.00 -2.58 17.67
C LEU A 23 37.85 -1.34 18.57
N PHE A 24 36.66 -1.08 19.13
CA PHE A 24 36.51 -0.11 20.19
C PHE A 24 36.05 -0.78 21.48
N ALA A 25 36.86 -0.52 22.49
CA ALA A 25 36.88 -1.14 23.78
C ALA A 25 35.68 -0.78 24.69
N LEU A 26 35.36 -1.74 25.54
CA LEU A 26 34.52 -1.69 26.74
C LEU A 26 34.81 -0.44 27.62
N LEU A 27 33.76 0.23 28.06
CA LEU A 27 33.71 0.92 29.33
C LEU A 27 32.42 0.58 30.06
N LEU A 28 32.57 -0.28 31.06
CA LEU A 28 31.60 -0.56 32.11
C LEU A 28 31.53 0.66 33.04
N VAL A 29 30.37 1.26 33.19
CA VAL A 29 30.07 2.14 34.33
C VAL A 29 28.83 1.62 35.01
N SER A 30 29.08 1.01 36.16
CA SER A 30 28.04 0.59 37.10
C SER A 30 27.54 1.80 37.89
N GLY A 31 26.22 1.95 38.04
CA GLY A 31 25.66 2.85 39.02
C GLY A 31 24.17 2.56 39.25
N PRO A 32 23.72 2.15 40.45
CA PRO A 32 22.34 1.98 40.77
C PRO A 32 21.75 3.28 41.31
N ALA A 33 20.62 3.71 40.76
CA ALA A 33 19.75 4.68 41.40
C ALA A 33 18.30 4.24 41.25
N LEU A 34 17.78 3.67 42.32
CA LEU A 34 16.38 3.49 42.59
C LEU A 34 15.72 4.90 42.77
N ALA A 35 14.84 5.27 41.90
CA ALA A 35 13.91 6.36 42.16
C ALA A 35 12.52 5.89 41.78
N ALA A 36 11.75 5.57 42.81
CA ALA A 36 10.30 5.42 42.72
C ALA A 36 9.69 6.80 42.47
N CYS A 37 8.92 6.96 41.41
CA CYS A 37 8.03 8.09 41.22
C CYS A 37 6.68 7.63 40.68
N SER A 38 5.75 7.68 41.54
CA SER A 38 4.30 7.91 41.46
C SER A 38 3.66 7.93 40.08
N SER A 39 2.72 7.02 39.91
CA SER A 39 1.69 7.00 38.88
C SER A 39 0.78 8.24 39.03
N SER A 40 0.96 9.24 38.21
CA SER A 40 -0.04 10.26 37.96
C SER A 40 -0.93 9.81 36.82
N HIS A 41 -2.11 9.33 37.11
CA HIS A 41 -3.20 9.17 36.16
C HIS A 41 -3.59 10.55 35.62
N ALA A 42 -3.04 10.92 34.47
CA ALA A 42 -3.58 12.04 33.71
C ALA A 42 -4.84 11.54 32.99
N THR A 43 -5.98 11.95 33.53
CA THR A 43 -7.28 11.85 32.86
C THR A 43 -7.22 12.66 31.57
N ALA A 44 -7.21 11.99 30.45
CA ALA A 44 -7.31 12.61 29.13
C ALA A 44 -8.71 13.23 28.98
N PRO A 45 -8.84 14.46 28.49
CA PRO A 45 -10.15 15.02 28.18
C PRO A 45 -10.74 14.28 26.98
N ALA A 46 -11.90 13.66 27.18
CA ALA A 46 -12.76 13.17 26.12
C ALA A 46 -13.31 14.38 25.34
N GLY A 47 -12.66 14.70 24.25
CA GLY A 47 -13.03 15.70 23.28
C GLY A 47 -12.76 15.19 21.88
N GLY A 48 -13.40 14.06 21.52
CA GLY A 48 -13.38 13.54 20.17
C GLY A 48 -14.25 14.42 19.29
N ALA A 49 -13.65 15.33 18.53
CA ALA A 49 -14.27 15.82 17.32
C ALA A 49 -14.34 14.62 16.37
N THR A 50 -15.51 14.02 16.29
CA THR A 50 -15.86 13.03 15.26
C THR A 50 -15.81 13.78 13.92
N ALA A 51 -14.65 13.78 13.26
CA ALA A 51 -14.60 14.14 11.86
C ALA A 51 -15.54 13.15 11.16
N ALA A 52 -16.66 13.66 10.65
CA ALA A 52 -17.58 12.86 9.87
C ALA A 52 -16.78 12.25 8.72
N MET A 53 -16.62 10.93 8.76
CA MET A 53 -16.10 10.19 7.62
C MET A 53 -17.00 10.53 6.42
N PRO A 54 -16.43 10.79 5.22
CA PRO A 54 -17.27 10.80 4.03
C PRO A 54 -18.01 9.46 4.04
N ALA A 55 -19.34 9.51 3.94
CA ALA A 55 -20.19 8.35 4.03
C ALA A 55 -19.77 7.37 2.93
N ILE A 56 -19.00 6.37 3.32
CA ILE A 56 -18.93 5.13 2.56
C ILE A 56 -20.35 4.62 2.64
N ASN A 57 -20.98 4.46 1.48
CA ASN A 57 -22.33 3.95 1.41
C ASN A 57 -22.37 2.63 2.18
N ASP A 58 -23.20 2.53 3.19
CA ASP A 58 -23.39 1.34 4.03
C ASP A 58 -23.85 0.10 3.23
N ASP A 59 -24.10 0.26 1.93
CA ASP A 59 -24.50 -0.79 0.99
C ASP A 59 -23.33 -1.51 0.27
N MET A 60 -22.07 -1.12 0.51
CA MET A 60 -20.95 -1.95 0.06
C MET A 60 -20.88 -3.19 0.96
N PRO A 61 -20.79 -4.41 0.41
CA PRO A 61 -20.76 -5.63 1.22
C PRO A 61 -19.61 -5.56 2.21
N MET A 62 -19.98 -5.45 3.49
CA MET A 62 -19.07 -5.38 4.62
C MET A 62 -18.22 -6.66 4.72
N ALA A 63 -17.03 -6.52 5.28
CA ALA A 63 -16.10 -7.60 5.55
C ALA A 63 -16.80 -8.86 6.12
N GLY A 64 -16.74 -9.97 5.41
CA GLY A 64 -17.31 -11.26 5.82
C GLY A 64 -18.44 -11.79 4.95
N ALA A 65 -19.05 -10.99 4.07
CA ALA A 65 -19.91 -11.53 3.04
C ALA A 65 -19.00 -12.18 1.98
N SER A 66 -19.17 -13.47 1.75
CA SER A 66 -18.67 -14.11 0.54
C SER A 66 -19.42 -13.44 -0.63
N VAL A 67 -18.82 -12.37 -1.16
CA VAL A 67 -19.36 -11.74 -2.37
C VAL A 67 -19.40 -12.81 -3.42
N ALA A 68 -20.62 -13.21 -3.78
CA ALA A 68 -20.81 -14.17 -4.86
C ALA A 68 -20.19 -13.55 -6.12
N TRP A 69 -19.02 -14.03 -6.49
CA TRP A 69 -18.25 -13.61 -7.66
C TRP A 69 -18.96 -13.99 -8.98
N THR A 70 -20.25 -14.28 -8.91
CA THR A 70 -21.10 -14.57 -10.08
C THR A 70 -21.21 -13.30 -10.92
N GLY A 71 -20.76 -13.37 -12.17
CA GLY A 71 -20.82 -12.25 -13.11
C GLY A 71 -19.59 -11.36 -13.16
N ARG A 72 -18.47 -11.75 -12.52
CA ARG A 72 -17.19 -11.03 -12.69
C ARG A 72 -16.70 -11.16 -14.13
N PRO A 73 -16.16 -10.08 -14.72
CA PRO A 73 -15.55 -10.12 -16.04
C PRO A 73 -14.32 -11.04 -16.10
N ASP A 74 -13.98 -11.56 -17.29
CA ASP A 74 -12.86 -12.47 -17.46
C ASP A 74 -11.50 -11.81 -17.15
N TYR A 75 -11.37 -10.51 -17.39
CA TYR A 75 -10.12 -9.78 -17.09
C TYR A 75 -9.77 -9.77 -15.60
N VAL A 76 -10.74 -9.91 -14.69
CA VAL A 76 -10.49 -10.05 -13.25
C VAL A 76 -9.68 -11.31 -12.94
N ARG A 77 -9.74 -12.32 -13.82
CA ARG A 77 -9.03 -13.59 -13.71
C ARG A 77 -7.80 -13.68 -14.62
N ALA A 78 -7.26 -12.56 -15.07
CA ALA A 78 -6.10 -12.54 -15.97
C ALA A 78 -4.91 -13.35 -15.41
N ASN A 79 -4.69 -13.28 -14.10
CA ASN A 79 -3.74 -14.10 -13.35
C ASN A 79 -4.14 -14.14 -11.87
N ALA A 80 -3.48 -15.00 -11.07
CA ALA A 80 -3.80 -15.20 -9.66
C ALA A 80 -3.62 -13.91 -8.81
N ALA A 81 -2.59 -13.12 -9.08
CA ALA A 81 -2.33 -11.87 -8.34
C ALA A 81 -3.42 -10.83 -8.63
N THR A 82 -3.83 -10.69 -9.89
CA THR A 82 -4.93 -9.81 -10.28
C THR A 82 -6.23 -10.24 -9.62
N GLU A 83 -6.58 -11.53 -9.67
CA GLU A 83 -7.79 -12.06 -9.06
C GLU A 83 -7.79 -11.82 -7.53
N GLU A 84 -6.66 -12.03 -6.87
CA GLU A 84 -6.49 -11.78 -5.44
C GLU A 84 -6.66 -10.30 -5.09
N ALA A 85 -6.08 -9.40 -5.90
CA ALA A 85 -6.18 -7.96 -5.68
C ALA A 85 -7.62 -7.45 -5.85
N TYR A 86 -8.35 -7.88 -6.89
CA TYR A 86 -9.78 -7.56 -7.04
C TYR A 86 -10.59 -8.12 -5.87
N ALA A 87 -10.30 -9.35 -5.42
CA ALA A 87 -10.97 -9.95 -4.27
C ALA A 87 -10.79 -9.13 -3.00
N PHE A 88 -9.57 -8.67 -2.74
CA PHE A 88 -9.28 -7.83 -1.57
C PHE A 88 -9.94 -6.45 -1.70
N ALA A 89 -9.84 -5.81 -2.85
CA ALA A 89 -10.42 -4.49 -3.08
C ALA A 89 -11.94 -4.47 -2.87
N ILE A 90 -12.67 -5.52 -3.31
CA ILE A 90 -14.12 -5.60 -3.12
C ILE A 90 -14.52 -5.96 -1.69
N GLN A 91 -13.69 -6.72 -0.97
CA GLN A 91 -13.97 -7.12 0.42
C GLN A 91 -13.55 -6.05 1.42
N HIS A 92 -12.57 -5.20 1.07
CA HIS A 92 -11.97 -4.19 1.94
C HIS A 92 -11.90 -2.80 1.28
N PRO A 93 -13.00 -2.31 0.66
CA PRO A 93 -12.98 -1.00 0.01
C PRO A 93 -12.67 0.13 0.98
N GLN A 94 -13.08 -0.01 2.26
CA GLN A 94 -12.79 0.92 3.35
C GLN A 94 -11.30 1.08 3.66
N ILE A 95 -10.46 0.14 3.20
CA ILE A 95 -9.00 0.20 3.32
C ILE A 95 -8.39 0.76 2.03
N VAL A 96 -8.74 0.16 0.89
CA VAL A 96 -8.09 0.44 -0.40
C VAL A 96 -8.39 1.87 -0.90
N GLN A 97 -9.52 2.46 -0.55
CA GLN A 97 -9.87 3.84 -0.90
C GLN A 97 -8.88 4.90 -0.36
N TRP A 98 -8.14 4.58 0.71
CA TRP A 98 -7.15 5.46 1.31
C TRP A 98 -5.75 5.33 0.69
N MET A 99 -5.57 4.36 -0.20
CA MET A 99 -4.29 4.13 -0.86
C MET A 99 -4.24 4.87 -2.19
N PRO A 100 -3.22 5.71 -2.43
CA PRO A 100 -3.05 6.34 -3.74
C PRO A 100 -2.61 5.32 -4.77
N CYS A 101 -2.88 5.62 -6.02
CA CYS A 101 -2.29 4.90 -7.14
C CYS A 101 -1.14 5.71 -7.73
N TYR A 102 -0.02 5.05 -8.05
CA TYR A 102 1.20 5.64 -8.56
C TYR A 102 1.50 5.22 -10.01
N CYS A 103 0.46 4.94 -10.80
CA CYS A 103 0.60 4.59 -12.22
C CYS A 103 0.25 5.73 -13.18
N GLY A 104 -0.11 6.92 -12.66
CA GLY A 104 -0.54 8.06 -13.48
C GLY A 104 -2.02 8.02 -13.88
N CYS A 105 -2.83 7.17 -13.29
CA CYS A 105 -4.26 7.01 -13.63
C CYS A 105 -5.16 8.17 -13.16
N GLU A 106 -4.64 9.16 -12.44
CA GLU A 106 -5.40 10.36 -12.09
C GLU A 106 -5.94 11.08 -13.33
N ALA A 107 -5.20 11.07 -14.44
CA ALA A 107 -5.65 11.62 -15.73
C ALA A 107 -6.90 10.92 -16.30
N MET A 108 -7.22 9.72 -15.83
CA MET A 108 -8.44 8.97 -16.17
C MET A 108 -9.58 9.20 -15.17
N GLY A 109 -9.37 10.06 -14.17
CA GLY A 109 -10.34 10.39 -13.15
C GLY A 109 -10.30 9.49 -11.90
N HIS A 110 -9.26 8.67 -11.74
CA HIS A 110 -9.09 7.86 -10.53
C HIS A 110 -8.57 8.73 -9.38
N GLY A 111 -9.27 8.73 -8.25
CA GLY A 111 -8.89 9.46 -7.04
C GLY A 111 -8.17 8.59 -6.00
N SER A 112 -8.17 7.27 -6.18
CA SER A 112 -7.53 6.30 -5.29
C SER A 112 -7.18 5.01 -6.03
N ASN A 113 -6.47 4.10 -5.35
CA ASN A 113 -6.21 2.78 -5.90
C ASN A 113 -7.49 1.93 -6.03
N LEU A 114 -8.53 2.21 -5.23
CA LEU A 114 -9.82 1.52 -5.34
C LEU A 114 -10.48 1.75 -6.71
N ASP A 115 -10.35 2.94 -7.27
CA ASP A 115 -10.94 3.31 -8.55
C ASP A 115 -10.36 2.54 -9.74
N CYS A 116 -9.18 1.92 -9.55
CA CYS A 116 -8.59 1.03 -10.54
C CYS A 116 -9.33 -0.31 -10.66
N TYR A 117 -10.15 -0.66 -9.67
CA TYR A 117 -10.91 -1.92 -9.58
C TYR A 117 -12.40 -1.74 -9.79
N PHE A 118 -12.95 -0.60 -9.36
CA PHE A 118 -14.39 -0.35 -9.36
C PHE A 118 -14.72 1.10 -9.69
N LYS A 119 -15.70 1.29 -10.55
CA LYS A 119 -16.32 2.60 -10.78
C LYS A 119 -17.30 2.89 -9.65
N HIS A 120 -17.23 4.11 -9.14
CA HIS A 120 -18.23 4.58 -8.20
C HIS A 120 -19.59 4.72 -8.90
N GLY A 121 -20.61 4.05 -8.34
CA GLY A 121 -22.01 4.18 -8.72
C GLY A 121 -22.77 5.08 -7.75
N GLN A 122 -24.10 5.18 -7.96
CA GLN A 122 -25.00 5.78 -6.97
C GLN A 122 -25.16 4.83 -5.77
N PRO A 123 -25.51 5.35 -4.58
CA PRO A 123 -25.83 4.52 -3.43
C PRO A 123 -26.84 3.41 -3.78
N GLY A 124 -26.53 2.15 -3.44
CA GLY A 124 -27.35 1.00 -3.75
C GLY A 124 -27.07 0.32 -5.11
N ASP A 125 -26.21 0.90 -5.94
CA ASP A 125 -25.79 0.27 -7.19
C ASP A 125 -24.85 -0.90 -6.92
N LYS A 126 -24.93 -1.93 -7.77
CA LYS A 126 -23.94 -3.00 -7.76
C LYS A 126 -22.58 -2.44 -8.18
N PRO A 127 -21.47 -2.89 -7.57
CA PRO A 127 -20.13 -2.48 -7.99
C PRO A 127 -19.93 -2.72 -9.49
N ILE A 128 -19.55 -1.67 -10.22
CA ILE A 128 -19.19 -1.79 -11.63
C ILE A 128 -17.69 -2.03 -11.69
N PHE A 129 -17.27 -3.18 -12.19
CA PHE A 129 -15.87 -3.50 -12.33
C PHE A 129 -15.17 -2.53 -13.28
N GLU A 130 -13.98 -2.05 -12.86
CA GLU A 130 -13.06 -1.29 -13.69
C GLU A 130 -11.93 -2.22 -14.15
N GLU A 131 -11.57 -2.13 -15.44
CA GLU A 131 -10.60 -3.04 -16.05
C GLU A 131 -9.15 -2.64 -15.76
N HIS A 132 -8.91 -1.38 -15.36
CA HIS A 132 -7.57 -0.80 -15.29
C HIS A 132 -6.57 -1.65 -14.50
N ALA A 133 -6.95 -2.17 -13.33
CA ALA A 133 -6.05 -2.99 -12.52
C ALA A 133 -5.65 -4.32 -13.20
N SER A 134 -6.41 -4.81 -14.18
CA SER A 134 -6.11 -6.08 -14.85
C SER A 134 -4.87 -6.04 -15.74
N PHE A 135 -4.46 -4.84 -16.18
CA PHE A 135 -3.28 -4.61 -17.02
C PHE A 135 -2.27 -3.65 -16.38
N CYS A 136 -2.43 -3.30 -15.11
CA CYS A 136 -1.55 -2.40 -14.39
C CYS A 136 -0.97 -3.07 -13.14
N GLU A 137 0.25 -3.59 -13.24
CA GLU A 137 0.94 -4.28 -12.14
C GLU A 137 1.07 -3.38 -10.89
N ILE A 138 1.36 -2.09 -11.05
CA ILE A 138 1.48 -1.15 -9.91
C ILE A 138 0.20 -1.10 -9.10
N CYS A 139 -0.98 -1.10 -9.73
CA CYS A 139 -2.26 -1.11 -9.02
C CYS A 139 -2.42 -2.39 -8.20
N VAL A 140 -2.10 -3.54 -8.80
CA VAL A 140 -2.14 -4.86 -8.15
C VAL A 140 -1.17 -4.91 -6.98
N ASP A 141 0.08 -4.50 -7.18
CA ASP A 141 1.13 -4.53 -6.16
C ASP A 141 0.78 -3.64 -4.94
N ILE A 142 0.24 -2.44 -5.16
CA ILE A 142 -0.24 -1.57 -4.09
C ILE A 142 -1.32 -2.29 -3.26
N THR A 143 -2.30 -2.90 -3.92
CA THR A 143 -3.39 -3.59 -3.22
C THR A 143 -2.89 -4.82 -2.45
N LEU A 144 -2.04 -5.65 -3.05
CA LEU A 144 -1.50 -6.83 -2.38
C LEU A 144 -0.56 -6.45 -1.23
N LYS A 145 0.22 -5.38 -1.38
CA LYS A 145 1.02 -4.84 -0.29
C LYS A 145 0.15 -4.31 0.84
N THR A 146 -0.93 -3.62 0.52
CA THR A 146 -1.93 -3.15 1.49
C THR A 146 -2.53 -4.33 2.25
N LYS A 147 -2.98 -5.39 1.55
CA LYS A 147 -3.48 -6.63 2.15
C LYS A 147 -2.47 -7.25 3.12
N GLN A 148 -1.21 -7.33 2.70
CA GLN A 148 -0.14 -7.89 3.54
C GLN A 148 0.05 -7.10 4.84
N LEU A 149 0.02 -5.77 4.77
CA LEU A 149 0.23 -4.90 5.92
C LEU A 149 -0.98 -4.90 6.86
N ASP A 150 -2.19 -4.95 6.31
CA ASP A 150 -3.43 -5.09 7.06
C ASP A 150 -3.45 -6.40 7.86
N ALA A 151 -3.08 -7.52 7.23
CA ALA A 151 -2.95 -8.82 7.89
C ALA A 151 -1.87 -8.84 9.00
N GLN A 152 -0.91 -7.90 8.98
CA GLN A 152 0.07 -7.67 10.05
C GLN A 152 -0.47 -6.78 11.18
N GLY A 153 -1.71 -6.34 11.10
CA GLY A 153 -2.34 -5.47 12.09
C GLY A 153 -1.86 -4.03 12.09
N LYS A 154 -1.30 -3.54 10.98
CA LYS A 154 -0.89 -2.15 10.86
C LYS A 154 -2.10 -1.23 10.74
N SER A 155 -2.00 -0.05 11.35
CA SER A 155 -3.00 0.99 11.18
C SER A 155 -3.06 1.50 9.74
N LEU A 156 -4.21 2.04 9.31
CA LEU A 156 -4.36 2.63 7.96
C LEU A 156 -3.30 3.69 7.65
N ARG A 157 -2.89 4.49 8.64
CA ARG A 157 -1.84 5.50 8.47
C ARG A 157 -0.46 4.89 8.22
N GLU A 158 -0.10 3.84 8.96
CA GLU A 158 1.16 3.12 8.74
C GLU A 158 1.17 2.46 7.38
N ILE A 159 0.05 1.83 6.98
CA ILE A 159 -0.10 1.23 5.66
C ILE A 159 0.10 2.30 4.59
N ARG A 160 -0.64 3.42 4.66
CA ARG A 160 -0.52 4.53 3.73
C ARG A 160 0.91 5.05 3.63
N GLN A 161 1.57 5.28 4.75
CA GLN A 161 2.97 5.75 4.77
C GLN A 161 3.92 4.76 4.07
N ILE A 162 3.75 3.47 4.29
CA ILE A 162 4.58 2.44 3.64
C ILE A 162 4.31 2.38 2.14
N ILE A 163 3.06 2.49 1.72
CA ILE A 163 2.67 2.54 0.31
C ILE A 163 3.30 3.77 -0.37
N ASP A 164 3.19 4.95 0.23
CA ASP A 164 3.79 6.19 -0.29
C ASP A 164 5.31 6.06 -0.43
N GLN A 165 5.99 5.47 0.54
CA GLN A 165 7.44 5.24 0.51
C GLN A 165 7.85 4.22 -0.55
N THR A 166 7.03 3.18 -0.76
CA THR A 166 7.37 2.07 -1.65
C THR A 166 7.13 2.43 -3.12
N PHE A 167 6.04 3.12 -3.41
CA PHE A 167 5.56 3.35 -4.78
C PHE A 167 5.66 4.80 -5.25
N GLY A 168 5.82 5.77 -4.34
CA GLY A 168 5.79 7.21 -4.63
C GLY A 168 6.88 7.72 -5.59
N GLY A 169 7.85 6.87 -5.96
CA GLY A 169 8.87 7.19 -6.97
C GLY A 169 8.49 6.79 -8.40
N SER A 170 7.40 6.06 -8.61
CA SER A 170 7.02 5.50 -9.93
C SER A 170 6.37 6.56 -10.82
N ALA A 171 5.40 7.29 -10.29
CA ALA A 171 4.71 8.42 -10.91
C ALA A 171 4.10 9.31 -9.82
N PRO A 172 3.57 10.52 -10.14
CA PRO A 172 2.72 11.26 -9.21
C PRO A 172 1.56 10.38 -8.73
N GLY A 173 1.34 10.36 -7.42
CA GLY A 173 0.21 9.64 -6.84
C GLY A 173 -1.11 10.36 -7.13
N THR A 174 -2.20 9.60 -7.15
CA THR A 174 -3.56 10.18 -7.18
C THR A 174 -3.79 11.08 -5.96
N THR A 175 -4.64 12.10 -6.11
CA THR A 175 -5.04 13.01 -5.04
C THR A 175 -5.96 12.29 -4.05
N THR A 176 -5.40 11.37 -3.29
CA THR A 176 -6.11 10.53 -2.32
C THR A 176 -6.02 11.13 -0.93
N ALA A 177 -7.16 11.27 -0.24
CA ALA A 177 -7.21 11.77 1.12
C ALA A 177 -6.36 10.92 2.09
N GLN A 178 -5.89 11.54 3.17
CA GLN A 178 -5.20 10.80 4.23
C GLN A 178 -6.20 10.00 5.05
N PRO A 179 -5.84 8.78 5.49
CA PRO A 179 -6.68 7.99 6.38
C PRO A 179 -7.00 8.74 7.67
N PRO A 180 -8.17 8.49 8.28
CA PRO A 180 -8.51 9.06 9.59
C PRO A 180 -7.51 8.62 10.67
N VAL A 181 -7.50 9.36 11.79
CA VAL A 181 -6.65 9.08 12.96
C VAL A 181 -7.19 7.92 13.74
#